data_d7b025e517717f409f7acab65ba30aea
#
_entry.id   d7b025e517717f409f7acab65ba30aea
#
_cell.length_a   1.000
_cell.length_b   1.000
_cell.length_c   1.000
_cell.angle_alpha   90.00
_cell.angle_beta   90.00
_cell.angle_gamma   90.00
#
_symmetry.space_group_name_H-M   'P 1'
#
loop_
_entity.id
_entity.type
_entity.pdbx_description
1 polymer ?
#
loop_
_entity_poly.entity_id
_entity_poly.type
_entity_poly.pdbx_seq_one_letter_code
_entity_poly.pdbx_strand_id
1 'polypeptide(L)'
;MISEFKKDNGIDLKSDKLALQRLKEAAEKAKIELSSAEQTDINLPFITADKTGPKHINLKMTRAKLEALVEDLIARTMPPCKTALKDAGITASEIDEVVMVGGMTRMPKVIDEVKNFFGKDPNKSVNPDEVVAMGAAIQAGVLQGDVKDVLLLD
;
A
#
# COMPACT_ATOMS: atom_id res chain seq x y z
N MET A 1 7.84 -15.89 -0.90
CA MET A 1 9.31 -15.91 -0.71
C MET A 1 9.75 -17.01 0.26
N ILE A 2 9.45 -16.97 1.58
CA ILE A 2 9.92 -17.97 2.55
C ILE A 2 9.49 -19.38 2.17
N SER A 3 8.22 -19.59 1.84
CA SER A 3 7.70 -20.92 1.47
C SER A 3 8.33 -21.47 0.20
N GLU A 4 8.59 -20.61 -0.78
CA GLU A 4 9.27 -20.96 -2.02
C GLU A 4 10.74 -21.35 -1.74
N PHE A 5 11.45 -20.49 -1.00
CA PHE A 5 12.84 -20.79 -0.61
C PHE A 5 12.97 -22.11 0.14
N LYS A 6 12.05 -22.36 1.09
CA LYS A 6 12.00 -23.63 1.84
C LYS A 6 11.75 -24.83 0.92
N LYS A 7 10.88 -24.69 -0.08
CA LYS A 7 10.61 -25.74 -1.06
C LYS A 7 11.86 -26.07 -1.89
N ASP A 8 12.60 -25.05 -2.31
CA ASP A 8 13.74 -25.23 -3.23
C ASP A 8 15.02 -25.61 -2.49
N ASN A 9 15.22 -25.17 -1.25
CA ASN A 9 16.47 -25.35 -0.51
C ASN A 9 16.32 -26.22 0.75
N GLY A 10 15.12 -26.59 1.16
CA GLY A 10 14.86 -27.36 2.38
C GLY A 10 15.08 -26.57 3.68
N ILE A 11 15.40 -25.27 3.62
CA ILE A 11 15.78 -24.43 4.75
C ILE A 11 14.63 -23.49 5.10
N ASP A 12 14.23 -23.44 6.37
CA ASP A 12 13.22 -22.52 6.87
C ASP A 12 13.87 -21.24 7.43
N LEU A 13 13.70 -20.13 6.73
CA LEU A 13 14.25 -18.83 7.12
C LEU A 13 13.49 -18.14 8.25
N LYS A 14 12.37 -18.69 8.73
CA LYS A 14 11.57 -18.07 9.79
C LYS A 14 12.29 -17.95 11.13
N SER A 15 13.21 -18.85 11.41
CA SER A 15 14.01 -18.87 12.65
C SER A 15 15.23 -17.95 12.59
N ASP A 16 15.66 -17.56 11.40
CA ASP A 16 16.79 -16.64 11.21
C ASP A 16 16.28 -15.19 11.19
N LYS A 17 16.49 -14.47 12.30
CA LYS A 17 16.03 -13.09 12.47
C LYS A 17 16.63 -12.13 11.44
N LEU A 18 17.91 -12.32 11.09
CA LEU A 18 18.59 -11.47 10.11
C LEU A 18 18.07 -11.70 8.70
N ALA A 19 17.94 -12.97 8.30
CA ALA A 19 17.34 -13.35 7.03
C ALA A 19 15.89 -12.82 6.92
N LEU A 20 15.11 -12.97 8.00
CA LEU A 20 13.73 -12.49 8.04
C LEU A 20 13.64 -10.97 7.88
N GLN A 21 14.54 -10.21 8.52
CA GLN A 21 14.58 -8.75 8.38
C GLN A 21 14.92 -8.34 6.95
N ARG A 22 15.94 -8.93 6.35
CA ARG A 22 16.31 -8.69 4.94
C ARG A 22 15.19 -9.05 3.97
N LEU A 23 14.45 -10.13 4.22
CA LEU A 23 13.28 -10.52 3.44
C LEU A 23 12.15 -9.48 3.53
N LYS A 24 11.88 -8.94 4.72
CA LYS A 24 10.86 -7.90 4.91
C LYS A 24 11.22 -6.63 4.18
N GLU A 25 12.46 -6.17 4.28
CA GLU A 25 12.95 -4.98 3.59
C GLU A 25 12.87 -5.13 2.07
N ALA A 26 13.29 -6.29 1.54
CA ALA A 26 13.20 -6.57 0.12
C ALA A 26 11.75 -6.68 -0.38
N ALA A 27 10.86 -7.24 0.43
CA ALA A 27 9.43 -7.32 0.12
C ALA A 27 8.78 -5.92 0.10
N GLU A 28 9.12 -5.07 1.07
CA GLU A 28 8.63 -3.68 1.12
C GLU A 28 9.11 -2.88 -0.09
N LYS A 29 10.40 -2.98 -0.42
CA LYS A 29 10.96 -2.35 -1.63
C LYS A 29 10.24 -2.81 -2.89
N ALA A 30 10.06 -4.12 -3.07
CA ALA A 30 9.36 -4.68 -4.21
C ALA A 30 7.90 -4.20 -4.29
N LYS A 31 7.19 -4.13 -3.15
CA LYS A 31 5.83 -3.58 -3.08
C LYS A 31 5.77 -2.14 -3.57
N ILE A 32 6.71 -1.30 -3.15
CA ILE A 32 6.79 0.11 -3.58
C ILE A 32 7.07 0.20 -5.09
N GLU A 33 8.02 -0.54 -5.60
CA GLU A 33 8.38 -0.56 -7.01
C GLU A 33 7.20 -1.03 -7.89
N LEU A 34 6.45 -2.02 -7.44
CA LEU A 34 5.27 -2.55 -8.15
C LEU A 34 4.07 -1.59 -8.19
N SER A 35 4.10 -0.47 -7.47
CA SER A 35 3.12 0.61 -7.63
C SER A 35 3.27 1.33 -8.98
N SER A 36 4.46 1.35 -9.55
CA SER A 36 4.76 1.99 -10.84
C SER A 36 5.21 1.01 -11.93
N ALA A 37 5.87 -0.09 -11.57
CA ALA A 37 6.36 -1.10 -12.50
C ALA A 37 5.44 -2.33 -12.55
N GLU A 38 5.41 -3.02 -13.70
CA GLU A 38 4.66 -4.28 -13.87
C GLU A 38 5.36 -5.49 -13.22
N GLN A 39 6.68 -5.40 -13.06
CA GLN A 39 7.50 -6.44 -12.45
C GLN A 39 8.75 -5.85 -11.81
N THR A 40 9.29 -6.57 -10.83
CA THR A 40 10.57 -6.25 -10.20
C THR A 40 11.34 -7.52 -9.85
N ASP A 41 12.65 -7.41 -9.72
CA ASP A 41 13.53 -8.49 -9.31
C ASP A 41 13.91 -8.33 -7.83
N ILE A 42 13.74 -9.41 -7.07
CA ILE A 42 14.13 -9.49 -5.66
C ILE A 42 15.39 -10.32 -5.58
N ASN A 43 16.52 -9.68 -5.33
CA ASN A 43 17.82 -10.32 -5.22
C ASN A 43 18.38 -10.14 -3.80
N LEU A 44 18.52 -11.24 -3.08
CA LEU A 44 19.10 -11.30 -1.74
C LEU A 44 20.27 -12.28 -1.74
N PRO A 45 21.47 -11.82 -2.06
CA PRO A 45 22.67 -12.66 -2.02
C PRO A 45 23.00 -13.02 -0.56
N PHE A 46 23.56 -14.21 -0.36
CA PHE A 46 24.02 -14.71 0.95
C PHE A 46 22.95 -14.58 2.03
N ILE A 47 21.72 -15.05 1.72
CA ILE A 47 20.61 -14.98 2.67
C ILE A 47 20.80 -15.95 3.83
N THR A 48 21.42 -17.08 3.58
CA THR A 48 21.83 -18.10 4.55
C THR A 48 22.91 -18.99 3.95
N ALA A 49 23.41 -19.97 4.71
CA ALA A 49 24.34 -20.98 4.23
C ALA A 49 24.02 -22.35 4.85
N ASP A 50 24.36 -23.40 4.12
CA ASP A 50 24.35 -24.77 4.60
C ASP A 50 25.68 -25.49 4.31
N LYS A 51 25.71 -26.82 4.47
CA LYS A 51 26.91 -27.64 4.20
C LYS A 51 27.37 -27.58 2.73
N THR A 52 26.51 -27.17 1.82
CA THR A 52 26.80 -27.06 0.38
C THR A 52 27.25 -25.65 -0.01
N GLY A 53 27.27 -24.71 0.94
CA GLY A 53 27.71 -23.34 0.74
C GLY A 53 26.62 -22.28 0.91
N PRO A 54 26.91 -21.05 0.47
CA PRO A 54 25.96 -19.94 0.58
C PRO A 54 24.73 -20.14 -0.29
N LYS A 55 23.60 -19.66 0.21
CA LYS A 55 22.31 -19.64 -0.50
C LYS A 55 21.86 -18.23 -0.77
N HIS A 56 21.18 -18.07 -1.90
CA HIS A 56 20.73 -16.77 -2.40
C HIS A 56 19.24 -16.85 -2.74
N ILE A 57 18.56 -15.72 -2.68
CA ILE A 57 17.22 -15.57 -3.26
C ILE A 57 17.34 -14.70 -4.51
N ASN A 58 16.81 -15.19 -5.60
CA ASN A 58 16.62 -14.45 -6.83
C ASN A 58 15.23 -14.78 -7.36
N LEU A 59 14.30 -13.86 -7.20
CA LEU A 59 12.89 -14.02 -7.55
C LEU A 59 12.43 -12.86 -8.40
N LYS A 60 11.64 -13.16 -9.41
CA LYS A 60 10.87 -12.15 -10.16
C LYS A 60 9.47 -12.06 -9.57
N MET A 61 9.07 -10.85 -9.19
CA MET A 61 7.74 -10.56 -8.69
C MET A 61 7.00 -9.68 -9.68
N THR A 62 5.79 -10.06 -10.04
CA THR A 62 4.90 -9.25 -10.88
C THR A 62 3.87 -8.53 -10.02
N ARG A 63 3.35 -7.39 -10.52
CA ARG A 63 2.23 -6.67 -9.92
C ARG A 63 1.02 -7.58 -9.75
N ALA A 64 0.63 -8.32 -10.78
CA ALA A 64 -0.49 -9.25 -10.73
C ALA A 64 -0.34 -10.30 -9.61
N LYS A 65 0.89 -10.81 -9.38
CA LYS A 65 1.15 -11.76 -8.28
C LYS A 65 1.00 -11.09 -6.92
N LEU A 66 1.48 -9.86 -6.76
CA LEU A 66 1.29 -9.10 -5.52
C LEU A 66 -0.20 -8.85 -5.26
N GLU A 67 -0.94 -8.38 -6.26
CA GLU A 67 -2.37 -8.10 -6.17
C GLU A 67 -3.17 -9.34 -5.76
N ALA A 68 -2.88 -10.49 -6.36
CA ALA A 68 -3.49 -11.77 -5.98
C ALA A 68 -3.19 -12.18 -4.53
N LEU A 69 -2.01 -11.83 -4.00
CA LEU A 69 -1.63 -12.13 -2.61
C LEU A 69 -2.33 -11.25 -1.57
N VAL A 70 -2.82 -10.08 -1.97
CA VAL A 70 -3.45 -9.09 -1.08
C VAL A 70 -4.92 -8.81 -1.40
N GLU A 71 -5.51 -9.56 -2.32
CA GLU A 71 -6.88 -9.37 -2.80
C GLU A 71 -7.90 -9.35 -1.67
N ASP A 72 -7.80 -10.26 -0.71
CA ASP A 72 -8.67 -10.32 0.46
C ASP A 72 -8.52 -9.10 1.37
N LEU A 73 -7.31 -8.53 1.47
CA LEU A 73 -7.05 -7.31 2.22
C LEU A 73 -7.73 -6.11 1.57
N ILE A 74 -7.63 -6.00 0.25
CA ILE A 74 -8.26 -4.92 -0.52
C ILE A 74 -9.79 -5.05 -0.43
N ALA A 75 -10.35 -6.25 -0.63
CA ALA A 75 -11.78 -6.49 -0.53
C ALA A 75 -12.36 -6.07 0.82
N ARG A 76 -11.62 -6.26 1.92
CA ARG A 76 -12.03 -5.85 3.28
C ARG A 76 -12.10 -4.34 3.50
N THR A 77 -11.56 -3.53 2.59
CA THR A 77 -11.65 -2.06 2.70
C THR A 77 -13.01 -1.53 2.24
N MET A 78 -13.76 -2.27 1.43
CA MET A 78 -15.03 -1.82 0.88
C MET A 78 -16.21 -1.80 1.87
N PRO A 79 -16.38 -2.79 2.78
CA PRO A 79 -17.46 -2.73 3.78
C PRO A 79 -17.45 -1.45 4.64
N PRO A 80 -16.31 -0.95 5.17
CA PRO A 80 -16.28 0.34 5.88
C PRO A 80 -16.79 1.51 5.04
N CYS A 81 -16.44 1.59 3.75
CA CYS A 81 -16.92 2.63 2.85
C CYS A 81 -18.45 2.57 2.72
N LYS A 82 -19.02 1.37 2.54
CA LYS A 82 -20.47 1.18 2.46
C LYS A 82 -21.17 1.60 3.76
N THR A 83 -20.59 1.25 4.90
CA THR A 83 -21.13 1.64 6.21
C THR A 83 -21.12 3.14 6.38
N ALA A 84 -20.00 3.82 6.05
CA ALA A 84 -19.90 5.28 6.15
C ALA A 84 -20.94 5.99 5.28
N LEU A 85 -21.15 5.57 4.03
CA LEU A 85 -22.19 6.13 3.15
C LEU A 85 -23.59 5.92 3.72
N LYS A 86 -23.87 4.73 4.24
CA LYS A 86 -25.15 4.40 4.87
C LYS A 86 -25.41 5.27 6.09
N ASP A 87 -24.42 5.44 6.96
CA ASP A 87 -24.54 6.23 8.18
C ASP A 87 -24.69 7.72 7.88
N ALA A 88 -24.06 8.22 6.81
CA ALA A 88 -24.25 9.56 6.31
C ALA A 88 -25.58 9.76 5.55
N GLY A 89 -26.30 8.70 5.21
CA GLY A 89 -27.55 8.77 4.47
C GLY A 89 -27.41 9.21 3.01
N ILE A 90 -26.23 9.02 2.42
CA ILE A 90 -25.93 9.41 1.04
C ILE A 90 -25.46 8.22 0.19
N THR A 91 -25.50 8.38 -1.11
CA THR A 91 -25.01 7.41 -2.09
C THR A 91 -23.59 7.75 -2.55
N ALA A 92 -22.90 6.79 -3.16
CA ALA A 92 -21.56 7.03 -3.72
C ALA A 92 -21.54 8.10 -4.81
N SER A 93 -22.64 8.29 -5.55
CA SER A 93 -22.78 9.31 -6.60
C SER A 93 -22.88 10.73 -6.05
N GLU A 94 -23.33 10.91 -4.82
CA GLU A 94 -23.44 12.20 -4.14
C GLU A 94 -22.12 12.67 -3.50
N ILE A 95 -21.09 11.82 -3.52
CA ILE A 95 -19.73 12.25 -3.10
C ILE A 95 -19.14 13.17 -4.18
N ASP A 96 -18.74 14.35 -3.81
CA ASP A 96 -18.13 15.33 -4.74
C ASP A 96 -16.71 14.90 -5.12
N GLU A 97 -15.87 14.60 -4.14
CA GLU A 97 -14.48 14.22 -4.34
C GLU A 97 -14.08 12.99 -3.50
N VAL A 98 -13.18 12.19 -4.05
CA VAL A 98 -12.52 11.09 -3.35
C VAL A 98 -11.05 11.42 -3.24
N VAL A 99 -10.57 11.70 -2.03
CA VAL A 99 -9.17 12.01 -1.76
C VAL A 99 -8.48 10.78 -1.18
N MET A 100 -7.40 10.35 -1.83
CA MET A 100 -6.63 9.19 -1.41
C MET A 100 -5.52 9.60 -0.43
N VAL A 101 -5.48 8.94 0.73
CA VAL A 101 -4.53 9.26 1.82
C VAL A 101 -3.74 8.02 2.21
N GLY A 102 -2.44 8.22 2.44
CA GLY A 102 -1.50 7.17 2.84
C GLY A 102 -0.85 6.44 1.65
N GLY A 103 0.39 6.00 1.82
CA GLY A 103 1.23 5.43 0.75
C GLY A 103 0.65 4.18 0.09
N MET A 104 -0.16 3.37 0.81
CA MET A 104 -0.82 2.18 0.22
C MET A 104 -1.85 2.53 -0.85
N THR A 105 -2.38 3.74 -0.86
CA THR A 105 -3.32 4.20 -1.90
C THR A 105 -2.63 4.44 -3.26
N ARG A 106 -1.31 4.34 -3.33
CA ARG A 106 -0.56 4.34 -4.60
C ARG A 106 -0.68 3.03 -5.37
N MET A 107 -1.13 1.96 -4.72
CA MET A 107 -1.30 0.66 -5.36
C MET A 107 -2.40 0.72 -6.42
N PRO A 108 -2.12 0.34 -7.69
CA PRO A 108 -3.09 0.45 -8.79
C PRO A 108 -4.41 -0.26 -8.47
N LYS A 109 -4.37 -1.47 -7.94
CA LYS A 109 -5.56 -2.23 -7.58
C LYS A 109 -6.45 -1.52 -6.55
N VAL A 110 -5.87 -0.78 -5.59
CA VAL A 110 -6.62 0.02 -4.63
C VAL A 110 -7.32 1.18 -5.33
N ILE A 111 -6.61 1.86 -6.24
CA ILE A 111 -7.18 2.96 -7.04
C ILE A 111 -8.36 2.46 -7.88
N ASP A 112 -8.21 1.32 -8.55
CA ASP A 112 -9.24 0.72 -9.39
C ASP A 112 -10.49 0.33 -8.57
N GLU A 113 -10.31 -0.28 -7.40
CA GLU A 113 -11.43 -0.64 -6.52
C GLU A 113 -12.19 0.60 -6.01
N VAL A 114 -11.46 1.66 -5.64
CA VAL A 114 -12.07 2.94 -5.24
C VAL A 114 -12.82 3.58 -6.41
N LYS A 115 -12.21 3.62 -7.59
CA LYS A 115 -12.86 4.12 -8.81
C LYS A 115 -14.13 3.35 -9.14
N ASN A 116 -14.09 2.02 -9.08
CA ASN A 116 -15.24 1.16 -9.34
C ASN A 116 -16.36 1.39 -8.31
N PHE A 117 -15.99 1.58 -7.04
CA PHE A 117 -16.96 1.77 -5.96
C PHE A 117 -17.66 3.13 -6.01
N PHE A 118 -16.91 4.21 -6.22
CA PHE A 118 -17.46 5.58 -6.26
C PHE A 118 -17.89 6.04 -7.66
N GLY A 119 -17.55 5.28 -8.71
CA GLY A 119 -17.88 5.62 -10.09
C GLY A 119 -17.13 6.83 -10.64
N LYS A 120 -16.07 7.26 -9.99
CA LYS A 120 -15.25 8.43 -10.38
C LYS A 120 -13.78 8.22 -10.05
N ASP A 121 -12.91 8.91 -10.78
CA ASP A 121 -11.47 8.88 -10.51
C ASP A 121 -11.15 9.58 -9.19
N PRO A 122 -10.29 9.01 -8.33
CA PRO A 122 -9.80 9.70 -7.16
C PRO A 122 -9.01 10.96 -7.52
N ASN A 123 -9.09 11.97 -6.65
CA ASN A 123 -8.31 13.19 -6.77
C ASN A 123 -6.81 12.89 -6.69
N LYS A 124 -6.06 13.33 -7.68
CA LYS A 124 -4.60 13.15 -7.80
C LYS A 124 -3.81 14.45 -7.61
N SER A 125 -4.48 15.55 -7.24
CA SER A 125 -3.84 16.86 -7.06
C SER A 125 -3.00 16.94 -5.78
N VAL A 126 -3.23 16.05 -4.82
CA VAL A 126 -2.51 16.00 -3.55
C VAL A 126 -1.62 14.77 -3.46
N ASN A 127 -0.46 14.93 -2.82
CA ASN A 127 0.41 13.80 -2.53
C ASN A 127 -0.16 12.97 -1.37
N PRO A 128 -0.51 11.69 -1.56
CA PRO A 128 -1.12 10.88 -0.51
C PRO A 128 -0.24 10.65 0.72
N ASP A 129 1.07 10.82 0.62
CA ASP A 129 2.01 10.69 1.74
C ASP A 129 2.09 11.96 2.58
N GLU A 130 1.77 13.13 2.01
CA GLU A 130 1.95 14.45 2.60
C GLU A 130 0.64 15.16 2.96
N VAL A 131 -0.49 14.72 2.39
CA VAL A 131 -1.77 15.43 2.48
C VAL A 131 -2.24 15.63 3.92
N VAL A 132 -1.95 14.71 4.84
CA VAL A 132 -2.30 14.85 6.26
C VAL A 132 -1.51 16.00 6.90
N ALA A 133 -0.22 16.09 6.63
CA ALA A 133 0.62 17.19 7.13
C ALA A 133 0.20 18.54 6.52
N MET A 134 -0.15 18.55 5.23
CA MET A 134 -0.68 19.74 4.57
C MET A 134 -2.00 20.20 5.21
N GLY A 135 -2.93 19.28 5.45
CA GLY A 135 -4.20 19.57 6.12
C GLY A 135 -3.98 20.13 7.53
N ALA A 136 -3.09 19.53 8.31
CA ALA A 136 -2.75 20.02 9.64
C ALA A 136 -2.13 21.44 9.60
N ALA A 137 -1.29 21.73 8.61
CA ALA A 137 -0.72 23.06 8.45
C ALA A 137 -1.78 24.11 8.07
N ILE A 138 -2.70 23.77 7.18
CA ILE A 138 -3.84 24.63 6.80
C ILE A 138 -4.72 24.90 8.03
N GLN A 139 -5.05 23.86 8.79
CA GLN A 139 -5.84 23.99 10.02
C GLN A 139 -5.16 24.92 11.03
N ALA A 140 -3.86 24.77 11.24
CA ALA A 140 -3.10 25.66 12.11
C ALA A 140 -3.17 27.12 11.63
N GLY A 141 -3.02 27.36 10.32
CA GLY A 141 -3.15 28.70 9.74
C GLY A 141 -4.54 29.33 9.92
N VAL A 142 -5.59 28.51 9.81
CA VAL A 142 -6.98 28.98 10.09
C VAL A 142 -7.14 29.36 11.54
N LEU A 143 -6.65 28.52 12.48
CA LEU A 143 -6.74 28.80 13.94
C LEU A 143 -5.92 30.03 14.34
N GLN A 144 -4.82 30.32 13.68
CA GLN A 144 -4.00 31.52 13.90
C GLN A 144 -4.57 32.78 13.20
N GLY A 145 -5.54 32.62 12.30
CA GLY A 145 -6.15 33.71 11.55
C GLY A 145 -5.37 34.13 10.29
N ASP A 146 -4.33 33.36 9.91
CA ASP A 146 -3.53 33.62 8.70
C ASP A 146 -4.25 33.17 7.42
N VAL A 147 -5.10 32.14 7.52
CA VAL A 147 -5.96 31.64 6.44
C VAL A 147 -7.40 32.00 6.77
N LYS A 148 -8.04 32.81 5.94
CA LYS A 148 -9.40 33.34 6.18
C LYS A 148 -10.47 32.79 5.24
N ASP A 149 -10.07 32.15 4.16
CA ASP A 149 -10.96 31.73 3.08
C ASP A 149 -11.45 30.29 3.20
N VAL A 150 -11.09 29.59 4.28
CA VAL A 150 -11.47 28.20 4.53
C VAL A 150 -12.25 28.11 5.83
N LEU A 151 -13.52 27.68 5.74
CA LEU A 151 -14.32 27.32 6.92
C LEU A 151 -14.03 25.86 7.27
N LEU A 152 -13.35 25.64 8.40
CA LEU A 152 -13.15 24.31 8.95
C LEU A 152 -14.21 24.09 10.03
N LEU A 153 -15.03 23.09 9.83
CA LEU A 153 -16.03 22.60 10.80
C LEU A 153 -15.47 21.33 11.44
N ASP A 154 -15.47 21.27 12.77
CA ASP A 154 -15.20 20.05 13.53
C ASP A 154 -16.42 19.14 13.53
#